data_870e36b6771695d9fd7f4417d2a3bf30
#
_entry.id   870e36b6771695d9fd7f4417d2a3bf30
#
_cell.length_a   1.000
_cell.length_b   1.000
_cell.length_c   1.000
_cell.angle_alpha   90.00
_cell.angle_beta   90.00
_cell.angle_gamma   90.00
#
_symmetry.space_group_name_H-M   'P 1'
#
loop_
_entity.id
_entity.type
_entity.pdbx_description
1 polymer ?
#
loop_
_entity_poly.entity_id
_entity_poly.type
_entity_poly.pdbx_seq_one_letter_code
_entity_poly.pdbx_strand_id
1 'polypeptide(L)'
;MDMIGIIFILYLAFLLGVGVWTFKFNKTQEDYLLAGRKLGPWVTAFSERASGESAWLLLALPGAAITIGLSESWAVIGIIFGIIASWFLIAERLREETEKYDALTIPEYLHRKFNDSSNIIRLFSSVIIAFFFLFYVSAQFHASGKVLNSLFDLDPITGISMGAAIIIIYTLMGGFYAVAWTDLLQGILMIGTLVILPIAGYIELSESGMTISDSLAAANSVFKNNNSSFFGGKDGFAALITALGGLSWGLGYLGQPHLVIRYMAIRSSKDVKVARKIAIAWALPGITGAFLVGLVALVYFGPEYFLTVDPEQSMPILAKSLLHPVLAGLFISGAVAAMMSTADSQLLVSTSAVTEDFYHQYLGKDLSQEVLVKLSRIMIVVLGLAAYGIAIFSEIQGKKIFGVVSYAWSGLGSAFGPALVMALWWKKTTRKGIIAGLLVGFLTTIIWANIPALKALVTERLSSFIFAFLAVYIVSLQTQNES
;
A
#
# COMPACT_ATOMS: atom_id res chain seq x y z
N MET A 1 -13.98 -4.75 -29.64
CA MET A 1 -13.76 -4.64 -28.20
C MET A 1 -14.86 -5.48 -27.54
N ASP A 2 -14.48 -6.38 -26.65
CA ASP A 2 -15.44 -7.22 -25.95
C ASP A 2 -16.19 -6.48 -24.85
N MET A 3 -17.22 -7.10 -24.24
CA MET A 3 -18.05 -6.50 -23.19
C MET A 3 -17.19 -6.13 -21.95
N ILE A 4 -16.17 -6.92 -21.63
CA ILE A 4 -15.26 -6.68 -20.50
C ILE A 4 -14.52 -5.36 -20.70
N GLY A 5 -13.93 -5.16 -21.88
CA GLY A 5 -13.24 -3.92 -22.22
C GLY A 5 -14.15 -2.69 -22.24
N ILE A 6 -15.40 -2.83 -22.68
CA ILE A 6 -16.39 -1.74 -22.63
C ILE A 6 -16.65 -1.31 -21.19
N ILE A 7 -16.94 -2.26 -20.29
CA ILE A 7 -17.19 -1.98 -18.86
C ILE A 7 -15.98 -1.30 -18.22
N PHE A 8 -14.77 -1.80 -18.53
CA PHE A 8 -13.53 -1.22 -18.03
C PHE A 8 -13.34 0.23 -18.47
N ILE A 9 -13.59 0.56 -19.74
CA ILE A 9 -13.50 1.95 -20.25
C ILE A 9 -14.56 2.84 -19.63
N LEU A 10 -15.79 2.34 -19.46
CA LEU A 10 -16.86 3.08 -18.78
C LEU A 10 -16.48 3.39 -17.33
N TYR A 11 -15.85 2.44 -16.63
CA TYR A 11 -15.34 2.66 -15.29
C TYR A 11 -14.25 3.76 -15.26
N LEU A 12 -13.27 3.73 -16.16
CA LEU A 12 -12.24 4.77 -16.24
C LEU A 12 -12.85 6.15 -16.57
N ALA A 13 -13.78 6.21 -17.51
CA ALA A 13 -14.48 7.46 -17.85
C ALA A 13 -15.27 8.01 -16.66
N PHE A 14 -15.93 7.14 -15.89
CA PHE A 14 -16.61 7.52 -14.66
C PHE A 14 -15.65 8.11 -13.63
N LEU A 15 -14.50 7.47 -13.36
CA LEU A 15 -13.50 7.98 -12.44
C LEU A 15 -12.92 9.34 -12.86
N LEU A 16 -12.60 9.50 -14.15
CA LEU A 16 -12.16 10.79 -14.69
C LEU A 16 -13.24 11.87 -14.51
N GLY A 17 -14.50 11.51 -14.73
CA GLY A 17 -15.64 12.41 -14.48
C GLY A 17 -15.75 12.86 -13.02
N VAL A 18 -15.53 11.95 -12.06
CA VAL A 18 -15.46 12.28 -10.62
C VAL A 18 -14.28 13.20 -10.34
N GLY A 19 -13.11 12.92 -10.92
CA GLY A 19 -11.91 13.77 -10.79
C GLY A 19 -12.17 15.21 -11.26
N VAL A 20 -12.78 15.40 -12.43
CA VAL A 20 -13.16 16.72 -12.95
C VAL A 20 -14.18 17.41 -12.04
N TRP A 21 -15.17 16.68 -11.56
CA TRP A 21 -16.19 17.23 -10.68
C TRP A 21 -15.63 17.71 -9.34
N THR A 22 -14.68 16.99 -8.78
CA THR A 22 -14.07 17.29 -7.46
C THR A 22 -12.99 18.38 -7.52
N PHE A 23 -12.44 18.66 -8.71
CA PHE A 23 -11.40 19.68 -8.91
C PHE A 23 -11.75 21.05 -8.32
N LYS A 24 -13.03 21.44 -8.34
CA LYS A 24 -13.53 22.72 -7.83
C LYS A 24 -13.52 22.85 -6.30
N PHE A 25 -13.33 21.77 -5.54
CA PHE A 25 -13.37 21.80 -4.09
C PHE A 25 -12.01 22.07 -3.42
N ASN A 26 -10.92 22.02 -4.17
CA ASN A 26 -9.56 22.26 -3.67
C ASN A 26 -9.24 23.77 -3.68
N LYS A 27 -9.59 24.49 -2.61
CA LYS A 27 -9.39 25.94 -2.51
C LYS A 27 -8.21 26.34 -1.63
N THR A 28 -7.91 25.56 -0.60
CA THR A 28 -6.82 25.81 0.35
C THR A 28 -5.85 24.62 0.37
N GLN A 29 -4.67 24.81 0.95
CA GLN A 29 -3.70 23.73 1.11
C GLN A 29 -4.21 22.66 2.10
N GLU A 30 -4.94 23.05 3.14
CA GLU A 30 -5.58 22.10 4.05
C GLU A 30 -6.66 21.29 3.33
N ASP A 31 -7.46 21.90 2.45
CA ASP A 31 -8.41 21.16 1.60
C ASP A 31 -7.68 20.19 0.68
N TYR A 32 -6.57 20.65 0.08
CA TYR A 32 -5.78 19.87 -0.87
C TYR A 32 -5.06 18.68 -0.21
N LEU A 33 -4.52 18.84 1.01
CA LEU A 33 -3.72 17.82 1.70
C LEU A 33 -4.53 16.94 2.67
N LEU A 34 -5.56 17.49 3.33
CA LEU A 34 -6.32 16.80 4.39
C LEU A 34 -7.84 16.87 4.22
N ALA A 35 -8.35 17.30 3.06
CA ALA A 35 -9.80 17.50 2.86
C ALA A 35 -10.44 18.38 3.95
N GLY A 36 -9.70 19.38 4.45
CA GLY A 36 -10.15 20.28 5.54
C GLY A 36 -10.49 19.56 6.84
N ARG A 37 -9.95 18.38 7.11
CA ARG A 37 -10.24 17.50 8.26
C ARG A 37 -11.75 17.22 8.41
N LYS A 38 -12.48 17.03 7.31
CA LYS A 38 -13.96 16.88 7.29
C LYS A 38 -14.42 15.50 6.87
N LEU A 39 -13.52 14.53 6.72
CA LEU A 39 -13.89 13.20 6.24
C LEU A 39 -14.75 12.47 7.28
N GLY A 40 -15.88 11.91 6.83
CA GLY A 40 -16.72 11.04 7.62
C GLY A 40 -16.14 9.63 7.78
N PRO A 41 -16.66 8.82 8.73
CA PRO A 41 -16.06 7.52 9.07
C PRO A 41 -16.07 6.50 7.93
N TRP A 42 -17.09 6.47 7.08
CA TRP A 42 -17.16 5.58 5.93
C TRP A 42 -16.11 5.93 4.88
N VAL A 43 -16.03 7.21 4.49
CA VAL A 43 -15.03 7.67 3.51
C VAL A 43 -13.63 7.41 4.03
N THR A 44 -13.34 7.74 5.30
CA THR A 44 -12.02 7.52 5.90
C THR A 44 -11.65 6.03 5.92
N ALA A 45 -12.55 5.15 6.36
CA ALA A 45 -12.27 3.72 6.47
C ALA A 45 -12.05 3.07 5.09
N PHE A 46 -12.92 3.37 4.13
CA PHE A 46 -12.80 2.82 2.78
C PHE A 46 -11.59 3.40 2.03
N SER A 47 -11.33 4.70 2.16
CA SER A 47 -10.14 5.32 1.58
C SER A 47 -8.85 4.73 2.17
N GLU A 48 -8.80 4.55 3.48
CA GLU A 48 -7.63 3.94 4.13
C GLU A 48 -7.45 2.49 3.66
N ARG A 49 -8.54 1.72 3.52
CA ARG A 49 -8.47 0.35 3.00
C ARG A 49 -8.11 0.32 1.51
N ALA A 50 -8.79 1.06 0.67
CA ALA A 50 -8.51 1.09 -0.76
C ALA A 50 -7.06 1.47 -1.07
N SER A 51 -6.53 2.50 -0.40
CA SER A 51 -5.14 2.94 -0.59
C SER A 51 -4.11 2.00 0.06
N GLY A 52 -4.48 1.27 1.11
CA GLY A 52 -3.59 0.30 1.78
C GLY A 52 -3.44 -1.00 1.01
N GLU A 53 -4.48 -1.37 0.29
CA GLU A 53 -4.65 -2.70 -0.30
C GLU A 53 -4.37 -2.73 -1.83
N SER A 54 -3.49 -1.93 -2.30
CA SER A 54 -3.00 -1.73 -3.67
C SER A 54 -3.01 -2.97 -4.62
N ALA A 55 -2.31 -2.88 -5.73
CA ALA A 55 -2.08 -4.03 -6.63
C ALA A 55 -1.56 -5.28 -5.91
N TRP A 56 -0.84 -5.12 -4.81
CA TRP A 56 -0.31 -6.29 -4.09
C TRP A 56 -1.42 -7.20 -3.56
N LEU A 57 -2.55 -6.64 -3.10
CA LEU A 57 -3.65 -7.45 -2.58
C LEU A 57 -4.39 -8.22 -3.69
N LEU A 58 -4.69 -7.55 -4.82
CA LEU A 58 -5.51 -8.15 -5.87
C LEU A 58 -4.70 -9.01 -6.86
N LEU A 59 -3.40 -8.78 -6.99
CA LEU A 59 -2.55 -9.49 -7.93
C LEU A 59 -1.43 -10.28 -7.23
N ALA A 60 -0.63 -9.62 -6.41
CA ALA A 60 0.58 -10.24 -5.88
C ALA A 60 0.30 -11.26 -4.77
N LEU A 61 -0.66 -11.03 -3.87
CA LEU A 61 -1.03 -11.98 -2.83
C LEU A 61 -1.69 -13.26 -3.40
N PRO A 62 -2.65 -13.19 -4.35
CA PRO A 62 -3.11 -14.38 -5.05
C PRO A 62 -1.98 -15.15 -5.74
N GLY A 63 -1.06 -14.46 -6.42
CA GLY A 63 0.12 -15.07 -7.04
C GLY A 63 1.05 -15.75 -6.03
N ALA A 64 1.25 -15.14 -4.86
CA ALA A 64 2.01 -15.73 -3.77
C ALA A 64 1.30 -16.97 -3.17
N ALA A 65 -0.01 -16.92 -3.01
CA ALA A 65 -0.81 -18.08 -2.57
C ALA A 65 -0.66 -19.28 -3.51
N ILE A 66 -0.54 -19.06 -4.82
CA ILE A 66 -0.28 -20.11 -5.82
C ILE A 66 1.14 -20.67 -5.66
N THR A 67 2.16 -19.80 -5.61
CA THR A 67 3.56 -20.22 -5.71
C THR A 67 4.20 -20.62 -4.38
N ILE A 68 3.74 -20.02 -3.28
CA ILE A 68 4.26 -20.24 -1.92
C ILE A 68 3.31 -21.13 -1.10
N GLY A 69 2.00 -21.11 -1.39
CA GLY A 69 1.01 -21.93 -0.74
C GLY A 69 0.63 -21.49 0.66
N LEU A 70 0.34 -22.45 1.55
CA LEU A 70 -0.21 -22.20 2.89
C LEU A 70 0.70 -21.37 3.79
N SER A 71 2.01 -21.34 3.57
CA SER A 71 2.92 -20.53 4.38
C SER A 71 2.71 -19.01 4.20
N GLU A 72 2.08 -18.57 3.09
CA GLU A 72 1.70 -17.16 2.90
C GLU A 72 0.53 -16.73 3.79
N SER A 73 -0.21 -17.67 4.39
CA SER A 73 -1.24 -17.36 5.39
C SER A 73 -0.71 -16.56 6.59
N TRP A 74 0.56 -16.69 6.93
CA TRP A 74 1.19 -15.84 7.97
C TRP A 74 1.22 -14.37 7.59
N ALA A 75 1.37 -14.05 6.30
CA ALA A 75 1.25 -12.68 5.83
C ALA A 75 -0.20 -12.17 5.98
N VAL A 76 -1.19 -12.97 5.60
CA VAL A 76 -2.62 -12.66 5.80
C VAL A 76 -2.91 -12.33 7.27
N ILE A 77 -2.48 -13.19 8.18
CA ILE A 77 -2.65 -13.01 9.64
C ILE A 77 -1.94 -11.73 10.10
N GLY A 78 -0.69 -11.55 9.70
CA GLY A 78 0.12 -10.39 10.08
C GLY A 78 -0.50 -9.07 9.62
N ILE A 79 -0.99 -9.01 8.40
CA ILE A 79 -1.65 -7.85 7.81
C ILE A 79 -2.91 -7.49 8.60
N ILE A 80 -3.79 -8.46 8.87
CA ILE A 80 -5.01 -8.23 9.65
C ILE A 80 -4.67 -7.68 11.04
N PHE A 81 -3.71 -8.28 11.74
CA PHE A 81 -3.26 -7.76 13.03
C PHE A 81 -2.62 -6.38 12.94
N GLY A 82 -1.85 -6.11 11.87
CA GLY A 82 -1.26 -4.79 11.63
C GLY A 82 -2.29 -3.70 11.43
N ILE A 83 -3.34 -3.99 10.65
CA ILE A 83 -4.48 -3.08 10.44
C ILE A 83 -5.17 -2.79 11.77
N ILE A 84 -5.50 -3.83 12.53
CA ILE A 84 -6.11 -3.68 13.85
C ILE A 84 -5.21 -2.83 14.76
N ALA A 85 -3.91 -3.16 14.84
CA ALA A 85 -2.96 -2.42 15.64
C ALA A 85 -2.87 -0.94 15.23
N SER A 86 -2.82 -0.62 13.94
CA SER A 86 -2.77 0.75 13.45
C SER A 86 -4.01 1.56 13.88
N TRP A 87 -5.21 1.00 13.73
CA TRP A 87 -6.45 1.65 14.14
C TRP A 87 -6.60 1.83 15.67
N PHE A 88 -5.98 0.96 16.47
CA PHE A 88 -6.02 1.08 17.93
C PHE A 88 -4.86 1.90 18.52
N LEU A 89 -3.66 1.74 17.98
CA LEU A 89 -2.46 2.38 18.53
C LEU A 89 -2.18 3.75 17.92
N ILE A 90 -2.53 3.98 16.66
CA ILE A 90 -2.16 5.20 15.95
C ILE A 90 -3.35 6.13 15.75
N ALA A 91 -4.47 5.65 15.20
CA ALA A 91 -5.49 6.48 14.59
C ALA A 91 -6.06 7.58 15.52
N GLU A 92 -6.56 7.24 16.70
CA GLU A 92 -7.22 8.19 17.61
C GLU A 92 -6.21 9.22 18.16
N ARG A 93 -5.05 8.74 18.63
CA ARG A 93 -4.02 9.62 19.20
C ARG A 93 -3.39 10.53 18.14
N LEU A 94 -3.13 10.01 16.96
CA LEU A 94 -2.56 10.81 15.88
C LEU A 94 -3.53 11.90 15.44
N ARG A 95 -4.85 11.60 15.37
CA ARG A 95 -5.87 12.60 15.06
C ARG A 95 -5.85 13.76 16.04
N GLU A 96 -5.81 13.45 17.33
CA GLU A 96 -5.80 14.46 18.41
C GLU A 96 -4.49 15.27 18.43
N GLU A 97 -3.36 14.58 18.35
CA GLU A 97 -2.05 15.22 18.37
C GLU A 97 -1.81 16.12 17.15
N THR A 98 -2.18 15.67 15.95
CA THR A 98 -1.98 16.48 14.75
C THR A 98 -2.89 17.70 14.67
N GLU A 99 -4.07 17.65 15.28
CA GLU A 99 -4.91 18.84 15.49
C GLU A 99 -4.29 19.80 16.51
N LYS A 100 -3.81 19.28 17.64
CA LYS A 100 -3.15 20.07 18.69
C LYS A 100 -1.91 20.81 18.16
N TYR A 101 -1.12 20.18 17.31
CA TYR A 101 0.08 20.78 16.74
C TYR A 101 -0.19 21.50 15.40
N ASP A 102 -1.46 21.57 14.95
CA ASP A 102 -1.85 22.16 13.67
C ASP A 102 -0.98 21.67 12.50
N ALA A 103 -0.72 20.37 12.46
CA ALA A 103 0.19 19.75 11.47
C ALA A 103 -0.60 19.15 10.31
N LEU A 104 -0.22 19.48 9.08
CA LEU A 104 -0.85 18.97 7.85
C LEU A 104 -0.18 17.70 7.32
N THR A 105 1.07 17.44 7.69
CA THR A 105 1.85 16.28 7.26
C THR A 105 2.47 15.53 8.44
N ILE A 106 2.87 14.27 8.24
CA ILE A 106 3.59 13.51 9.27
C ILE A 106 4.97 14.10 9.59
N PRO A 107 5.78 14.51 8.58
CA PRO A 107 7.02 15.21 8.84
C PRO A 107 6.82 16.47 9.70
N GLU A 108 5.80 17.26 9.38
CA GLU A 108 5.47 18.48 10.12
C GLU A 108 5.04 18.18 11.56
N TYR A 109 4.20 17.15 11.77
CA TYR A 109 3.81 16.71 13.09
C TYR A 109 5.00 16.36 13.97
N LEU A 110 5.90 15.53 13.47
CA LEU A 110 7.10 15.13 14.21
C LEU A 110 8.02 16.34 14.46
N HIS A 111 8.21 17.22 13.47
CA HIS A 111 8.98 18.44 13.60
C HIS A 111 8.43 19.34 14.71
N ARG A 112 7.12 19.66 14.69
CA ARG A 112 6.48 20.56 15.68
C ARG A 112 6.44 19.94 17.06
N LYS A 113 6.13 18.64 17.17
CA LYS A 113 6.07 17.93 18.46
C LYS A 113 7.41 17.92 19.19
N PHE A 114 8.50 17.75 18.48
CA PHE A 114 9.84 17.65 19.03
C PHE A 114 10.65 18.95 18.95
N ASN A 115 10.01 20.08 18.62
CA ASN A 115 10.64 21.40 18.51
C ASN A 115 11.96 21.38 17.68
N ASP A 116 11.93 20.73 16.50
CA ASP A 116 13.12 20.53 15.68
C ASP A 116 13.53 21.81 14.96
N SER A 117 14.24 22.68 15.65
CA SER A 117 14.76 23.95 15.10
C SER A 117 15.72 23.78 13.90
N SER A 118 16.29 22.57 13.73
CA SER A 118 17.21 22.26 12.62
C SER A 118 16.52 21.82 11.33
N ASN A 119 15.21 21.56 11.36
CA ASN A 119 14.41 20.95 10.27
C ASN A 119 14.93 19.57 9.78
N ILE A 120 15.79 18.90 10.55
CA ILE A 120 16.37 17.62 10.18
C ILE A 120 15.29 16.54 10.07
N ILE A 121 14.31 16.52 10.99
CA ILE A 121 13.19 15.57 10.96
C ILE A 121 12.40 15.73 9.66
N ARG A 122 12.07 16.97 9.27
CA ARG A 122 11.37 17.24 8.00
C ARG A 122 12.18 16.74 6.81
N LEU A 123 13.45 17.12 6.75
CA LEU A 123 14.34 16.76 5.63
C LEU A 123 14.43 15.25 5.45
N PHE A 124 14.79 14.52 6.50
CA PHE A 124 14.92 13.05 6.39
C PHE A 124 13.58 12.37 6.11
N SER A 125 12.50 12.82 6.76
CA SER A 125 11.16 12.29 6.49
C SER A 125 10.76 12.48 5.02
N SER A 126 10.99 13.66 4.45
CA SER A 126 10.65 13.95 3.05
C SER A 126 11.48 13.12 2.07
N VAL A 127 12.78 12.95 2.33
CA VAL A 127 13.65 12.10 1.51
C VAL A 127 13.20 10.63 1.57
N ILE A 128 12.90 10.10 2.76
CA ILE A 128 12.45 8.72 2.97
C ILE A 128 11.12 8.47 2.24
N ILE A 129 10.16 9.40 2.39
CA ILE A 129 8.84 9.32 1.75
C ILE A 129 9.01 9.33 0.22
N ALA A 130 9.71 10.31 -0.33
CA ALA A 130 9.89 10.43 -1.77
C ALA A 130 10.62 9.20 -2.34
N PHE A 131 11.69 8.74 -1.70
CA PHE A 131 12.47 7.60 -2.14
C PHE A 131 11.65 6.31 -2.21
N PHE A 132 11.01 5.91 -1.13
CA PHE A 132 10.29 4.64 -1.12
C PHE A 132 8.98 4.68 -1.91
N PHE A 133 8.30 5.82 -1.97
CA PHE A 133 7.11 5.91 -2.80
C PHE A 133 7.40 5.90 -4.29
N LEU A 134 8.58 6.31 -4.76
CA LEU A 134 8.96 6.10 -6.16
C LEU A 134 8.91 4.60 -6.52
N PHE A 135 9.43 3.73 -5.66
CA PHE A 135 9.35 2.28 -5.87
C PHE A 135 7.92 1.75 -5.72
N TYR A 136 7.17 2.25 -4.75
CA TYR A 136 5.81 1.76 -4.55
C TYR A 136 4.88 2.17 -5.70
N VAL A 137 4.92 3.42 -6.14
CA VAL A 137 4.16 3.90 -7.31
C VAL A 137 4.60 3.15 -8.58
N SER A 138 5.89 2.87 -8.76
CA SER A 138 6.38 2.09 -9.88
C SER A 138 5.75 0.69 -9.92
N ALA A 139 5.54 0.07 -8.76
CA ALA A 139 4.86 -1.23 -8.68
C ALA A 139 3.38 -1.14 -9.11
N GLN A 140 2.68 -0.02 -8.85
CA GLN A 140 1.32 0.19 -9.34
C GLN A 140 1.28 0.35 -10.85
N PHE A 141 2.24 1.07 -11.44
CA PHE A 141 2.36 1.20 -12.89
C PHE A 141 2.69 -0.15 -13.56
N HIS A 142 3.63 -0.91 -12.98
CA HIS A 142 3.95 -2.26 -13.44
C HIS A 142 2.71 -3.18 -13.40
N ALA A 143 1.95 -3.14 -12.32
CA ALA A 143 0.73 -3.91 -12.15
C ALA A 143 -0.35 -3.53 -13.17
N SER A 144 -0.49 -2.23 -13.50
CA SER A 144 -1.43 -1.79 -14.53
C SER A 144 -1.08 -2.37 -15.89
N GLY A 145 0.21 -2.52 -16.18
CA GLY A 145 0.68 -3.21 -17.39
C GLY A 145 0.18 -4.66 -17.45
N LYS A 146 0.28 -5.42 -16.35
CA LYS A 146 -0.21 -6.82 -16.29
C LYS A 146 -1.72 -6.93 -16.48
N VAL A 147 -2.50 -6.01 -15.90
CA VAL A 147 -3.96 -6.01 -16.09
C VAL A 147 -4.34 -5.65 -17.52
N LEU A 148 -3.72 -4.63 -18.09
CA LEU A 148 -3.98 -4.24 -19.48
C LEU A 148 -3.53 -5.30 -20.49
N ASN A 149 -2.41 -6.02 -20.21
CA ASN A 149 -2.02 -7.18 -20.97
C ASN A 149 -3.09 -8.27 -20.92
N SER A 150 -3.57 -8.61 -19.72
CA SER A 150 -4.61 -9.65 -19.56
C SER A 150 -5.95 -9.29 -20.19
N LEU A 151 -6.29 -7.98 -20.31
CA LEU A 151 -7.55 -7.51 -20.89
C LEU A 151 -7.50 -7.36 -22.41
N PHE A 152 -6.42 -6.76 -22.90
CA PHE A 152 -6.34 -6.26 -24.29
C PHE A 152 -5.18 -6.86 -25.08
N ASP A 153 -4.49 -7.84 -24.49
CA ASP A 153 -3.30 -8.48 -25.10
C ASP A 153 -2.22 -7.47 -25.52
N LEU A 154 -2.10 -6.38 -24.75
CA LEU A 154 -1.08 -5.35 -24.98
C LEU A 154 0.27 -5.84 -24.50
N ASP A 155 1.33 -5.44 -25.20
CA ASP A 155 2.67 -5.69 -24.67
C ASP A 155 2.88 -4.99 -23.32
N PRO A 156 3.69 -5.57 -22.41
CA PRO A 156 3.81 -5.06 -21.04
C PRO A 156 4.23 -3.59 -20.95
N ILE A 157 5.15 -3.14 -21.81
CA ILE A 157 5.67 -1.75 -21.79
C ILE A 157 4.56 -0.77 -22.20
N THR A 158 3.80 -1.11 -23.25
CA THR A 158 2.63 -0.30 -23.66
C THR A 158 1.59 -0.24 -22.54
N GLY A 159 1.29 -1.37 -21.90
CA GLY A 159 0.36 -1.42 -20.77
C GLY A 159 0.82 -0.57 -19.59
N ILE A 160 2.09 -0.64 -19.21
CA ILE A 160 2.70 0.19 -18.15
C ILE A 160 2.60 1.69 -18.52
N SER A 161 2.90 2.03 -19.79
CA SER A 161 2.88 3.42 -20.26
C SER A 161 1.47 4.01 -20.20
N MET A 162 0.46 3.26 -20.65
CA MET A 162 -0.95 3.67 -20.59
C MET A 162 -1.43 3.82 -19.16
N GLY A 163 -1.14 2.85 -18.29
CA GLY A 163 -1.52 2.89 -16.88
C GLY A 163 -0.87 4.05 -16.15
N ALA A 164 0.42 4.29 -16.35
CA ALA A 164 1.13 5.42 -15.77
C ALA A 164 0.53 6.75 -16.22
N ALA A 165 0.24 6.92 -17.53
CA ALA A 165 -0.37 8.13 -18.07
C ALA A 165 -1.77 8.38 -17.43
N ILE A 166 -2.62 7.36 -17.35
CA ILE A 166 -3.96 7.46 -16.74
C ILE A 166 -3.84 7.89 -15.28
N ILE A 167 -2.98 7.24 -14.50
CA ILE A 167 -2.82 7.53 -13.07
C ILE A 167 -2.26 8.94 -12.85
N ILE A 168 -1.22 9.35 -13.59
CA ILE A 168 -0.64 10.69 -13.47
C ILE A 168 -1.68 11.76 -13.82
N ILE A 169 -2.39 11.62 -14.93
CA ILE A 169 -3.42 12.59 -15.35
C ILE A 169 -4.53 12.68 -14.30
N TYR A 170 -5.02 11.53 -13.81
CA TYR A 170 -6.05 11.49 -12.79
C TYR A 170 -5.59 12.18 -11.49
N THR A 171 -4.38 11.89 -11.01
CA THR A 171 -3.82 12.49 -9.80
C THR A 171 -3.66 14.02 -9.92
N LEU A 172 -3.29 14.52 -11.11
CA LEU A 172 -3.20 15.96 -11.38
C LEU A 172 -4.53 16.71 -11.23
N MET A 173 -5.65 16.02 -11.51
CA MET A 173 -6.98 16.62 -11.45
C MET A 173 -7.54 16.67 -10.04
N GLY A 174 -7.12 15.76 -9.16
CA GLY A 174 -7.60 15.62 -7.80
C GLY A 174 -6.78 16.40 -6.77
N GLY A 175 -7.26 16.38 -5.53
CA GLY A 175 -6.55 16.61 -4.29
C GLY A 175 -7.05 15.56 -3.31
N PHE A 176 -6.66 15.61 -2.07
CA PHE A 176 -6.98 14.55 -1.10
C PHE A 176 -8.50 14.32 -0.91
N TYR A 177 -9.31 15.38 -1.05
CA TYR A 177 -10.77 15.25 -1.00
C TYR A 177 -11.31 14.38 -2.13
N ALA A 178 -10.84 14.61 -3.36
CA ALA A 178 -11.23 13.81 -4.52
C ALA A 178 -10.80 12.35 -4.33
N VAL A 179 -9.54 12.14 -3.98
CA VAL A 179 -8.97 10.80 -3.73
C VAL A 179 -9.79 10.05 -2.68
N ALA A 180 -10.09 10.65 -1.54
CA ALA A 180 -10.84 9.98 -0.47
C ALA A 180 -12.25 9.53 -0.90
N TRP A 181 -12.94 10.30 -1.74
CA TRP A 181 -14.27 9.94 -2.23
C TRP A 181 -14.23 8.89 -3.35
N THR A 182 -13.26 8.97 -4.26
CA THR A 182 -13.09 7.91 -5.25
C THR A 182 -12.62 6.61 -4.61
N ASP A 183 -11.77 6.68 -3.59
CA ASP A 183 -11.36 5.53 -2.80
C ASP A 183 -12.54 4.79 -2.13
N LEU A 184 -13.56 5.52 -1.69
CA LEU A 184 -14.78 4.90 -1.16
C LEU A 184 -15.43 3.99 -2.22
N LEU A 185 -15.60 4.48 -3.44
CA LEU A 185 -16.18 3.70 -4.55
C LEU A 185 -15.26 2.55 -4.96
N GLN A 186 -13.97 2.83 -5.05
CA GLN A 186 -12.93 1.86 -5.37
C GLN A 186 -12.85 0.75 -4.31
N GLY A 187 -12.92 1.12 -3.03
CA GLY A 187 -12.91 0.16 -1.93
C GLY A 187 -14.17 -0.74 -1.88
N ILE A 188 -15.34 -0.23 -2.32
CA ILE A 188 -16.55 -1.04 -2.49
C ILE A 188 -16.34 -2.06 -3.62
N LEU A 189 -15.77 -1.63 -4.74
CA LEU A 189 -15.51 -2.52 -5.87
C LEU A 189 -14.48 -3.59 -5.52
N MET A 190 -13.41 -3.20 -4.81
CA MET A 190 -12.37 -4.12 -4.35
C MET A 190 -12.92 -5.21 -3.42
N ILE A 191 -13.70 -4.84 -2.39
CA ILE A 191 -14.25 -5.83 -1.46
C ILE A 191 -15.26 -6.74 -2.16
N GLY A 192 -16.05 -6.21 -3.09
CA GLY A 192 -16.94 -7.01 -3.94
C GLY A 192 -16.16 -8.07 -4.72
N THR A 193 -15.07 -7.68 -5.37
CA THR A 193 -14.19 -8.59 -6.11
C THR A 193 -13.61 -9.68 -5.19
N LEU A 194 -13.05 -9.28 -4.04
CA LEU A 194 -12.34 -10.17 -3.14
C LEU A 194 -13.25 -11.14 -2.36
N VAL A 195 -14.52 -10.82 -2.26
CA VAL A 195 -15.50 -11.71 -1.61
C VAL A 195 -16.22 -12.59 -2.62
N ILE A 196 -16.71 -12.01 -3.71
CA ILE A 196 -17.57 -12.72 -4.66
C ILE A 196 -16.77 -13.69 -5.52
N LEU A 197 -15.58 -13.30 -5.99
CA LEU A 197 -14.78 -14.14 -6.89
C LEU A 197 -14.36 -15.46 -6.27
N PRO A 198 -13.77 -15.52 -5.05
CA PRO A 198 -13.44 -16.81 -4.45
C PRO A 198 -14.67 -17.66 -4.09
N ILE A 199 -15.82 -17.05 -3.76
CA ILE A 199 -17.08 -17.77 -3.53
C ILE A 199 -17.57 -18.40 -4.83
N ALA A 200 -17.61 -17.63 -5.93
CA ALA A 200 -18.01 -18.14 -7.23
C ALA A 200 -17.11 -19.32 -7.67
N GLY A 201 -15.79 -19.15 -7.51
CA GLY A 201 -14.85 -20.22 -7.82
C GLY A 201 -15.01 -21.46 -6.92
N TYR A 202 -15.26 -21.29 -5.64
CA TYR A 202 -15.51 -22.42 -4.73
C TYR A 202 -16.77 -23.20 -5.12
N ILE A 203 -17.84 -22.53 -5.53
CA ILE A 203 -19.07 -23.18 -6.02
C ILE A 203 -18.76 -24.02 -7.25
N GLU A 204 -18.06 -23.49 -8.24
CA GLU A 204 -17.65 -24.19 -9.45
C GLU A 204 -16.77 -25.42 -9.13
N LEU A 205 -15.80 -25.26 -8.22
CA LEU A 205 -14.92 -26.36 -7.81
C LEU A 205 -15.66 -27.47 -7.05
N SER A 206 -16.72 -27.14 -6.30
CA SER A 206 -17.52 -28.14 -5.56
C SER A 206 -18.23 -29.12 -6.51
N GLU A 207 -18.53 -28.70 -7.73
CA GLU A 207 -19.12 -29.52 -8.77
C GLU A 207 -18.11 -30.44 -9.47
N SER A 208 -16.84 -30.01 -9.53
CA SER A 208 -15.77 -30.73 -10.21
C SER A 208 -15.10 -31.83 -9.39
N GLY A 209 -15.34 -31.87 -8.07
CA GLY A 209 -14.73 -32.82 -7.14
C GLY A 209 -13.22 -32.56 -6.88
N MET A 210 -12.63 -31.49 -7.40
CA MET A 210 -11.24 -31.11 -7.14
C MET A 210 -11.11 -30.45 -5.77
N THR A 211 -10.02 -30.76 -5.05
CA THR A 211 -9.77 -30.20 -3.72
C THR A 211 -8.56 -29.26 -3.69
N ILE A 212 -8.61 -28.29 -2.78
CA ILE A 212 -7.45 -27.40 -2.53
C ILE A 212 -6.25 -28.22 -2.05
N SER A 213 -6.47 -29.26 -1.24
CA SER A 213 -5.39 -30.11 -0.71
C SER A 213 -4.63 -30.83 -1.81
N ASP A 214 -5.34 -31.43 -2.78
CA ASP A 214 -4.71 -32.16 -3.87
C ASP A 214 -3.91 -31.24 -4.80
N SER A 215 -4.47 -30.05 -5.07
CA SER A 215 -3.80 -29.05 -5.91
C SER A 215 -2.55 -28.46 -5.24
N LEU A 216 -2.59 -28.24 -3.92
CA LEU A 216 -1.41 -27.84 -3.15
C LEU A 216 -0.34 -28.93 -3.13
N ALA A 217 -0.75 -30.20 -3.02
CA ALA A 217 0.19 -31.33 -3.09
C ALA A 217 0.85 -31.44 -4.48
N ALA A 218 0.08 -31.25 -5.56
CA ALA A 218 0.63 -31.18 -6.93
C ALA A 218 1.58 -29.97 -7.11
N ALA A 219 1.22 -28.82 -6.56
CA ALA A 219 2.04 -27.60 -6.62
C ALA A 219 3.42 -27.77 -5.95
N ASN A 220 3.57 -28.67 -4.97
CA ASN A 220 4.88 -28.94 -4.34
C ASN A 220 5.93 -29.38 -5.37
N SER A 221 5.55 -30.20 -6.35
CA SER A 221 6.46 -30.68 -7.40
C SER A 221 6.75 -29.61 -8.44
N VAL A 222 5.75 -28.80 -8.80
CA VAL A 222 5.84 -27.77 -9.87
C VAL A 222 6.68 -26.59 -9.40
N PHE A 223 6.41 -26.04 -8.21
CA PHE A 223 7.10 -24.85 -7.70
C PHE A 223 8.34 -25.18 -6.84
N LYS A 224 8.62 -26.46 -6.60
CA LYS A 224 9.73 -26.95 -5.76
C LYS A 224 9.70 -26.35 -4.34
N ASN A 225 8.51 -26.08 -3.83
CA ASN A 225 8.21 -25.58 -2.49
C ASN A 225 7.26 -26.57 -1.78
N ASN A 226 7.20 -26.55 -0.46
CA ASN A 226 6.17 -27.29 0.26
C ASN A 226 4.93 -26.42 0.45
N ASN A 227 4.15 -26.26 -0.63
CA ASN A 227 2.95 -25.41 -0.69
C ASN A 227 1.84 -25.89 0.27
N SER A 228 1.82 -27.17 0.61
CA SER A 228 0.85 -27.78 1.55
C SER A 228 1.18 -27.53 3.03
N SER A 229 2.35 -26.95 3.34
CA SER A 229 2.79 -26.69 4.71
C SER A 229 2.64 -25.22 5.10
N PHE A 230 2.10 -24.97 6.29
CA PHE A 230 2.06 -23.61 6.88
C PHE A 230 3.44 -23.04 7.17
N PHE A 231 4.48 -23.85 7.22
CA PHE A 231 5.85 -23.43 7.46
C PHE A 231 6.77 -23.67 6.25
N GLY A 232 6.19 -23.99 5.07
CA GLY A 232 6.96 -24.25 3.86
C GLY A 232 7.87 -25.49 3.98
N GLY A 233 7.45 -26.50 4.79
CA GLY A 233 8.22 -27.71 5.04
C GLY A 233 9.43 -27.52 5.97
N LYS A 234 9.51 -26.42 6.71
CA LYS A 234 10.57 -26.12 7.67
C LYS A 234 10.12 -26.45 9.09
N ASP A 235 11.08 -26.81 9.95
CA ASP A 235 10.87 -27.15 11.35
C ASP A 235 11.71 -26.26 12.29
N GLY A 236 11.39 -26.29 13.58
CA GLY A 236 12.12 -25.61 14.64
C GLY A 236 12.27 -24.10 14.41
N PHE A 237 13.47 -23.60 14.52
CA PHE A 237 13.75 -22.16 14.38
C PHE A 237 13.44 -21.63 12.96
N ALA A 238 13.65 -22.42 11.92
CA ALA A 238 13.36 -22.01 10.54
C ALA A 238 11.84 -21.85 10.31
N ALA A 239 11.00 -22.69 10.93
CA ALA A 239 9.55 -22.54 10.91
C ALA A 239 9.11 -21.24 11.60
N LEU A 240 9.70 -20.93 12.77
CA LEU A 240 9.45 -19.67 13.48
C LEU A 240 9.81 -18.46 12.62
N ILE A 241 10.96 -18.47 11.95
CA ILE A 241 11.38 -17.37 11.04
C ILE A 241 10.42 -17.22 9.87
N THR A 242 9.88 -18.32 9.32
CA THR A 242 8.86 -18.27 8.26
C THR A 242 7.60 -17.57 8.76
N ALA A 243 7.10 -17.95 9.93
CA ALA A 243 5.92 -17.32 10.53
C ALA A 243 6.15 -15.84 10.84
N LEU A 244 7.26 -15.50 11.50
CA LEU A 244 7.63 -14.12 11.81
C LEU A 244 7.84 -13.27 10.54
N GLY A 245 8.38 -13.86 9.48
CA GLY A 245 8.54 -13.24 8.17
C GLY A 245 7.20 -12.81 7.57
N GLY A 246 6.20 -13.68 7.60
CA GLY A 246 4.83 -13.37 7.18
C GLY A 246 4.18 -12.33 8.10
N LEU A 247 4.18 -12.58 9.42
CA LEU A 247 3.59 -11.67 10.41
C LEU A 247 4.16 -10.24 10.35
N SER A 248 5.42 -10.09 9.94
CA SER A 248 6.08 -8.79 9.84
C SER A 248 5.47 -7.83 8.81
N TRP A 249 4.64 -8.31 7.87
CA TRP A 249 3.86 -7.44 6.98
C TRP A 249 2.98 -6.46 7.76
N GLY A 250 2.43 -6.90 8.90
CA GLY A 250 1.59 -6.07 9.75
C GLY A 250 2.31 -4.87 10.37
N LEU A 251 3.62 -4.97 10.61
CA LEU A 251 4.41 -3.88 11.21
C LEU A 251 4.39 -2.62 10.34
N GLY A 252 4.34 -2.78 9.01
CA GLY A 252 4.31 -1.67 8.08
C GLY A 252 3.08 -0.76 8.26
N TYR A 253 1.92 -1.30 8.64
CA TYR A 253 0.69 -0.50 8.83
C TYR A 253 0.80 0.57 9.91
N LEU A 254 1.74 0.44 10.84
CA LEU A 254 1.97 1.42 11.89
C LEU A 254 2.65 2.70 11.40
N GLY A 255 3.23 2.69 10.19
CA GLY A 255 4.04 3.81 9.72
C GLY A 255 3.90 4.18 8.25
N GLN A 256 2.88 3.69 7.52
CA GLN A 256 2.68 4.07 6.12
C GLN A 256 2.10 5.50 6.01
N PRO A 257 2.86 6.49 5.52
CA PRO A 257 2.40 7.88 5.52
C PRO A 257 1.08 8.09 4.78
N HIS A 258 0.88 7.42 3.64
CA HIS A 258 -0.35 7.51 2.85
C HIS A 258 -1.58 6.91 3.55
N LEU A 259 -1.42 6.01 4.52
CA LEU A 259 -2.52 5.48 5.33
C LEU A 259 -2.81 6.35 6.53
N VAL A 260 -1.77 6.68 7.31
CA VAL A 260 -1.95 7.41 8.56
C VAL A 260 -2.45 8.84 8.34
N ILE A 261 -2.25 9.43 7.15
CA ILE A 261 -2.83 10.73 6.79
C ILE A 261 -4.37 10.71 6.81
N ARG A 262 -5.02 9.56 6.56
CA ARG A 262 -6.47 9.42 6.67
C ARG A 262 -6.95 9.59 8.10
N TYR A 263 -6.15 9.15 9.07
CA TYR A 263 -6.46 9.37 10.49
C TYR A 263 -6.38 10.85 10.87
N MET A 264 -5.47 11.60 10.23
CA MET A 264 -5.39 13.06 10.43
C MET A 264 -6.58 13.81 9.80
N ALA A 265 -7.12 13.28 8.70
CA ALA A 265 -8.18 13.92 7.90
C ALA A 265 -9.60 13.65 8.42
N ILE A 266 -9.80 12.69 9.33
CA ILE A 266 -11.12 12.38 9.87
C ILE A 266 -11.64 13.52 10.77
N ARG A 267 -12.95 13.80 10.72
CA ARG A 267 -13.52 14.99 11.36
C ARG A 267 -13.46 14.99 12.90
N SER A 268 -13.48 13.81 13.53
CA SER A 268 -13.45 13.74 15.01
C SER A 268 -12.93 12.41 15.54
N SER A 269 -12.43 12.39 16.79
CA SER A 269 -12.04 11.17 17.51
C SER A 269 -13.21 10.19 17.71
N LYS A 270 -14.46 10.67 17.78
CA LYS A 270 -15.64 9.79 17.82
C LYS A 270 -15.81 9.03 16.52
N ASP A 271 -15.58 9.69 15.38
CA ASP A 271 -15.65 9.06 14.06
C ASP A 271 -14.54 8.04 13.85
N VAL A 272 -13.36 8.20 14.47
CA VAL A 272 -12.30 7.19 14.44
C VAL A 272 -12.80 5.85 14.97
N LYS A 273 -13.59 5.83 16.04
CA LYS A 273 -14.16 4.58 16.62
C LYS A 273 -15.13 3.87 15.66
N VAL A 274 -15.87 4.64 14.88
CA VAL A 274 -16.79 4.10 13.86
C VAL A 274 -15.98 3.61 12.66
N ALA A 275 -15.06 4.44 12.15
CA ALA A 275 -14.22 4.11 11.01
C ALA A 275 -13.38 2.85 11.25
N ARG A 276 -12.83 2.67 12.45
CA ARG A 276 -12.10 1.48 12.87
C ARG A 276 -12.93 0.20 12.70
N LYS A 277 -14.19 0.21 13.12
CA LYS A 277 -15.07 -0.97 12.98
C LYS A 277 -15.31 -1.29 11.50
N ILE A 278 -15.54 -0.27 10.68
CA ILE A 278 -15.75 -0.41 9.24
C ILE A 278 -14.49 -0.96 8.57
N ALA A 279 -13.32 -0.38 8.87
CA ALA A 279 -12.05 -0.80 8.30
C ALA A 279 -11.69 -2.26 8.65
N ILE A 280 -11.91 -2.67 9.90
CA ILE A 280 -11.67 -4.05 10.33
C ILE A 280 -12.68 -5.01 9.67
N ALA A 281 -13.96 -4.62 9.60
CA ALA A 281 -14.99 -5.41 8.92
C ALA A 281 -14.71 -5.59 7.42
N TRP A 282 -14.07 -4.61 6.78
CA TRP A 282 -13.57 -4.70 5.40
C TRP A 282 -12.33 -5.60 5.32
N ALA A 283 -11.35 -5.40 6.22
CA ALA A 283 -10.06 -6.07 6.15
C ALA A 283 -10.16 -7.60 6.29
N LEU A 284 -10.99 -8.09 7.20
CA LEU A 284 -11.13 -9.51 7.44
C LEU A 284 -11.51 -10.30 6.18
N PRO A 285 -12.63 -10.03 5.50
CA PRO A 285 -13.00 -10.75 4.29
C PRO A 285 -12.12 -10.36 3.09
N GLY A 286 -11.66 -9.10 2.99
CA GLY A 286 -10.85 -8.64 1.86
C GLY A 286 -9.49 -9.33 1.78
N ILE A 287 -8.72 -9.30 2.87
CA ILE A 287 -7.39 -9.93 2.91
C ILE A 287 -7.49 -11.46 2.76
N THR A 288 -8.42 -12.06 3.48
CA THR A 288 -8.66 -13.52 3.38
C THR A 288 -9.12 -13.90 1.97
N GLY A 289 -10.03 -13.10 1.38
CA GLY A 289 -10.56 -13.35 0.04
C GLY A 289 -9.47 -13.29 -1.04
N ALA A 290 -8.53 -12.35 -0.95
CA ALA A 290 -7.40 -12.28 -1.88
C ALA A 290 -6.53 -13.56 -1.85
N PHE A 291 -6.24 -14.07 -0.66
CA PHE A 291 -5.53 -15.34 -0.50
C PHE A 291 -6.32 -16.50 -1.10
N LEU A 292 -7.64 -16.56 -0.84
CA LEU A 292 -8.52 -17.58 -1.39
C LEU A 292 -8.66 -17.50 -2.92
N VAL A 293 -8.63 -16.30 -3.53
CA VAL A 293 -8.59 -16.16 -5.00
C VAL A 293 -7.42 -16.93 -5.59
N GLY A 294 -6.22 -16.83 -4.98
CA GLY A 294 -5.04 -17.56 -5.43
C GLY A 294 -5.20 -19.08 -5.29
N LEU A 295 -5.73 -19.57 -4.14
CA LEU A 295 -5.96 -20.99 -3.94
C LEU A 295 -7.02 -21.55 -4.89
N VAL A 296 -8.10 -20.82 -5.13
CA VAL A 296 -9.15 -21.21 -6.08
C VAL A 296 -8.58 -21.24 -7.50
N ALA A 297 -7.78 -20.24 -7.90
CA ALA A 297 -7.14 -20.23 -9.21
C ALA A 297 -6.17 -21.41 -9.39
N LEU A 298 -5.42 -21.76 -8.34
CA LEU A 298 -4.53 -22.93 -8.36
C LEU A 298 -5.30 -24.24 -8.62
N VAL A 299 -6.47 -24.41 -8.00
CA VAL A 299 -7.31 -25.59 -8.22
C VAL A 299 -7.93 -25.58 -9.61
N TYR A 300 -8.49 -24.42 -10.01
CA TYR A 300 -9.23 -24.27 -11.26
C TYR A 300 -8.37 -24.51 -12.51
N PHE A 301 -7.16 -23.95 -12.54
CA PHE A 301 -6.26 -24.02 -13.69
C PHE A 301 -5.21 -25.14 -13.58
N GLY A 302 -4.94 -25.65 -12.38
CA GLY A 302 -3.81 -26.53 -12.09
C GLY A 302 -2.47 -25.80 -11.97
N PRO A 303 -1.50 -26.38 -11.23
CA PRO A 303 -0.21 -25.72 -10.99
C PRO A 303 0.66 -25.56 -12.25
N GLU A 304 0.57 -26.49 -13.22
CA GLU A 304 1.33 -26.45 -14.48
C GLU A 304 0.97 -25.25 -15.35
N TYR A 305 -0.27 -24.78 -15.28
CA TYR A 305 -0.73 -23.59 -16.01
C TYR A 305 0.13 -22.36 -15.69
N PHE A 306 0.52 -22.23 -14.42
CA PHE A 306 1.30 -21.11 -13.91
C PHE A 306 2.83 -21.22 -14.15
N LEU A 307 3.28 -22.25 -14.88
CA LEU A 307 4.64 -22.28 -15.45
C LEU A 307 4.77 -21.36 -16.67
N THR A 308 3.69 -21.18 -17.42
CA THR A 308 3.64 -20.37 -18.64
C THR A 308 2.92 -19.04 -18.46
N VAL A 309 1.99 -18.97 -17.51
CA VAL A 309 1.21 -17.77 -17.19
C VAL A 309 1.69 -17.20 -15.86
N ASP A 310 1.88 -15.88 -15.80
CA ASP A 310 2.28 -15.21 -14.56
C ASP A 310 1.24 -15.39 -13.45
N PRO A 311 1.58 -15.99 -12.31
CA PRO A 311 0.66 -16.14 -11.16
C PRO A 311 0.06 -14.82 -10.66
N GLU A 312 0.75 -13.69 -10.82
CA GLU A 312 0.22 -12.36 -10.47
C GLU A 312 -0.93 -11.90 -11.41
N GLN A 313 -1.23 -12.63 -12.48
CA GLN A 313 -2.42 -12.41 -13.33
C GLN A 313 -3.61 -13.30 -12.96
N SER A 314 -3.50 -14.13 -11.94
CA SER A 314 -4.51 -15.13 -11.57
C SER A 314 -5.91 -14.55 -11.34
N MET A 315 -6.01 -13.40 -10.66
CA MET A 315 -7.31 -12.77 -10.36
C MET A 315 -8.04 -12.33 -11.64
N PRO A 316 -7.48 -11.52 -12.55
CA PRO A 316 -8.18 -11.14 -13.77
C PRO A 316 -8.50 -12.34 -14.69
N ILE A 317 -7.62 -13.33 -14.77
CA ILE A 317 -7.84 -14.53 -15.57
C ILE A 317 -8.98 -15.36 -14.98
N LEU A 318 -8.99 -15.57 -13.67
CA LEU A 318 -10.05 -16.30 -12.98
C LEU A 318 -11.42 -15.60 -13.13
N ALA A 319 -11.45 -14.26 -13.01
CA ALA A 319 -12.65 -13.48 -13.22
C ALA A 319 -13.22 -13.65 -14.64
N LYS A 320 -12.35 -13.64 -15.66
CA LYS A 320 -12.74 -13.86 -17.07
C LYS A 320 -13.28 -15.28 -17.31
N SER A 321 -12.76 -16.27 -16.61
CA SER A 321 -13.15 -17.67 -16.80
C SER A 321 -14.44 -18.06 -16.08
N LEU A 322 -14.72 -17.46 -14.91
CA LEU A 322 -15.83 -17.87 -14.06
C LEU A 322 -17.06 -16.96 -14.17
N LEU A 323 -16.87 -15.67 -14.49
CA LEU A 323 -17.93 -14.71 -14.33
C LEU A 323 -18.54 -14.29 -15.68
N HIS A 324 -19.83 -13.90 -15.64
CA HIS A 324 -20.44 -13.24 -16.77
C HIS A 324 -19.61 -11.99 -17.17
N PRO A 325 -19.41 -11.68 -18.47
CA PRO A 325 -18.52 -10.62 -18.94
C PRO A 325 -18.69 -9.25 -18.27
N VAL A 326 -19.93 -8.87 -17.90
CA VAL A 326 -20.21 -7.62 -17.18
C VAL A 326 -19.58 -7.63 -15.77
N LEU A 327 -19.73 -8.72 -15.03
CA LEU A 327 -19.15 -8.87 -13.69
C LEU A 327 -17.62 -9.02 -13.76
N ALA A 328 -17.13 -9.77 -14.75
CA ALA A 328 -15.69 -9.88 -15.00
C ALA A 328 -15.06 -8.52 -15.26
N GLY A 329 -15.64 -7.72 -16.16
CA GLY A 329 -15.18 -6.37 -16.44
C GLY A 329 -15.21 -5.45 -15.22
N LEU A 330 -16.26 -5.53 -14.41
CA LEU A 330 -16.38 -4.77 -13.16
C LEU A 330 -15.30 -5.17 -12.15
N PHE A 331 -15.06 -6.46 -11.93
CA PHE A 331 -14.10 -6.96 -10.95
C PHE A 331 -12.64 -6.74 -11.39
N ILE A 332 -12.34 -6.84 -12.68
CA ILE A 332 -11.02 -6.48 -13.20
C ILE A 332 -10.79 -4.96 -13.06
N SER A 333 -11.85 -4.15 -13.23
CA SER A 333 -11.78 -2.72 -12.87
C SER A 333 -11.46 -2.49 -11.39
N GLY A 334 -11.84 -3.43 -10.50
CA GLY A 334 -11.44 -3.43 -9.09
C GLY A 334 -9.93 -3.52 -8.87
N ALA A 335 -9.20 -4.25 -9.72
CA ALA A 335 -7.73 -4.30 -9.66
C ALA A 335 -7.12 -2.93 -10.04
N VAL A 336 -7.64 -2.30 -11.11
CA VAL A 336 -7.19 -0.96 -11.50
C VAL A 336 -7.59 0.09 -10.46
N ALA A 337 -8.76 -0.06 -9.84
CA ALA A 337 -9.19 0.75 -8.70
C ALA A 337 -8.14 0.75 -7.58
N ALA A 338 -7.66 -0.44 -7.19
CA ALA A 338 -6.64 -0.59 -6.16
C ALA A 338 -5.31 0.07 -6.52
N MET A 339 -4.91 -0.02 -7.79
CA MET A 339 -3.68 0.64 -8.27
C MET A 339 -3.81 2.16 -8.24
N MET A 340 -4.93 2.69 -8.72
CA MET A 340 -5.17 4.13 -8.80
C MET A 340 -5.28 4.75 -7.42
N SER A 341 -6.09 4.18 -6.51
CA SER A 341 -6.28 4.66 -5.13
C SER A 341 -4.98 4.70 -4.32
N THR A 342 -4.07 3.80 -4.60
CA THR A 342 -2.78 3.74 -3.93
C THR A 342 -1.79 4.72 -4.56
N ALA A 343 -1.63 4.69 -5.88
CA ALA A 343 -0.65 5.51 -6.57
C ALA A 343 -0.94 7.02 -6.45
N ASP A 344 -2.21 7.44 -6.57
CA ASP A 344 -2.59 8.84 -6.41
C ASP A 344 -2.32 9.34 -4.99
N SER A 345 -2.65 8.53 -3.98
CA SER A 345 -2.36 8.83 -2.57
C SER A 345 -0.88 8.96 -2.29
N GLN A 346 -0.07 8.05 -2.82
CA GLN A 346 1.38 8.05 -2.65
C GLN A 346 2.04 9.21 -3.39
N LEU A 347 1.59 9.53 -4.60
CA LEU A 347 2.04 10.69 -5.35
C LEU A 347 1.69 11.99 -4.63
N LEU A 348 0.48 12.14 -4.07
CA LEU A 348 0.09 13.31 -3.29
C LEU A 348 0.93 13.46 -2.03
N VAL A 349 1.14 12.40 -1.25
CA VAL A 349 1.96 12.45 -0.03
C VAL A 349 3.43 12.73 -0.37
N SER A 350 3.99 12.11 -1.41
CA SER A 350 5.36 12.40 -1.85
C SER A 350 5.50 13.84 -2.31
N THR A 351 4.51 14.32 -3.05
CA THR A 351 4.48 15.71 -3.53
C THR A 351 4.42 16.68 -2.36
N SER A 352 3.55 16.44 -1.36
CA SER A 352 3.47 17.31 -0.18
C SER A 352 4.76 17.31 0.62
N ALA A 353 5.41 16.16 0.79
CA ALA A 353 6.72 16.07 1.44
C ALA A 353 7.80 16.89 0.71
N VAL A 354 7.80 16.88 -0.62
CA VAL A 354 8.79 17.66 -1.40
C VAL A 354 8.41 19.14 -1.48
N THR A 355 7.15 19.47 -1.68
CA THR A 355 6.74 20.88 -1.90
C THR A 355 6.54 21.64 -0.60
N GLU A 356 5.90 21.05 0.40
CA GLU A 356 5.59 21.70 1.67
C GLU A 356 6.75 21.56 2.66
N ASP A 357 7.16 20.31 2.91
CA ASP A 357 8.14 20.04 3.97
C ASP A 357 9.58 20.34 3.56
N PHE A 358 9.90 20.31 2.25
CA PHE A 358 11.25 20.65 1.77
C PHE A 358 11.28 22.02 1.10
N TYR A 359 10.58 22.23 -0.03
CA TYR A 359 10.74 23.44 -0.84
C TYR A 359 10.24 24.70 -0.13
N HIS A 360 8.99 24.70 0.38
CA HIS A 360 8.38 25.85 1.05
C HIS A 360 9.18 26.27 2.29
N GLN A 361 9.61 25.30 3.10
CA GLN A 361 10.32 25.56 4.36
C GLN A 361 11.80 25.97 4.19
N TYR A 362 12.47 25.44 3.15
CA TYR A 362 13.90 25.72 2.95
C TYR A 362 14.20 26.80 1.92
N LEU A 363 13.42 26.88 0.83
CA LEU A 363 13.74 27.70 -0.33
C LEU A 363 12.77 28.85 -0.59
N GLY A 364 11.52 28.78 -0.10
CA GLY A 364 10.49 29.73 -0.49
C GLY A 364 9.52 30.13 0.64
N LYS A 365 9.98 30.88 1.64
CA LYS A 365 9.18 31.23 2.82
C LYS A 365 7.89 32.04 2.56
N ASP A 366 7.73 32.69 1.40
CA ASP A 366 6.61 33.59 1.11
C ASP A 366 5.85 33.23 -0.18
N LEU A 367 5.72 31.95 -0.50
CA LEU A 367 4.99 31.51 -1.67
C LEU A 367 3.47 31.60 -1.47
N SER A 368 2.76 32.13 -2.48
CA SER A 368 1.30 32.12 -2.47
C SER A 368 0.75 30.68 -2.58
N GLN A 369 -0.46 30.46 -2.06
CA GLN A 369 -1.16 29.17 -2.14
C GLN A 369 -1.28 28.65 -3.57
N GLU A 370 -1.50 29.55 -4.54
CA GLU A 370 -1.59 29.21 -5.96
C GLU A 370 -0.26 28.66 -6.51
N VAL A 371 0.87 29.26 -6.12
CA VAL A 371 2.20 28.79 -6.52
C VAL A 371 2.51 27.43 -5.92
N LEU A 372 2.16 27.19 -4.65
CA LEU A 372 2.34 25.89 -3.99
C LEU A 372 1.53 24.78 -4.67
N VAL A 373 0.27 25.04 -5.01
CA VAL A 373 -0.57 24.07 -5.75
C VAL A 373 0.01 23.81 -7.15
N LYS A 374 0.49 24.84 -7.86
CA LYS A 374 1.12 24.66 -9.17
C LYS A 374 2.40 23.84 -9.07
N LEU A 375 3.24 24.12 -8.08
CA LEU A 375 4.46 23.35 -7.82
C LEU A 375 4.13 21.88 -7.49
N SER A 376 3.11 21.64 -6.67
CA SER A 376 2.64 20.28 -6.35
C SER A 376 2.23 19.52 -7.62
N ARG A 377 1.52 20.15 -8.55
CA ARG A 377 1.16 19.51 -9.83
C ARG A 377 2.39 19.19 -10.68
N ILE A 378 3.37 20.07 -10.73
CA ILE A 378 4.63 19.81 -11.44
C ILE A 378 5.34 18.61 -10.80
N MET A 379 5.40 18.57 -9.47
CA MET A 379 6.04 17.46 -8.74
C MET A 379 5.33 16.13 -8.92
N ILE A 380 3.99 16.10 -9.06
CA ILE A 380 3.26 14.87 -9.43
C ILE A 380 3.78 14.33 -10.77
N VAL A 381 3.96 15.19 -11.76
CA VAL A 381 4.48 14.76 -13.08
C VAL A 381 5.92 14.26 -12.96
N VAL A 382 6.78 15.00 -12.27
CA VAL A 382 8.20 14.65 -12.12
C VAL A 382 8.35 13.31 -11.38
N LEU A 383 7.69 13.15 -10.24
CA LEU A 383 7.73 11.91 -9.46
C LEU A 383 7.05 10.74 -10.21
N GLY A 384 5.95 11.02 -10.90
CA GLY A 384 5.26 10.04 -11.74
C GLY A 384 6.16 9.54 -12.88
N LEU A 385 6.84 10.43 -13.60
CA LEU A 385 7.79 10.04 -14.66
C LEU A 385 9.00 9.28 -14.12
N ALA A 386 9.51 9.66 -12.94
CA ALA A 386 10.58 8.91 -12.28
C ALA A 386 10.11 7.48 -11.89
N ALA A 387 8.92 7.36 -11.30
CA ALA A 387 8.33 6.07 -10.97
C ALA A 387 8.05 5.22 -12.23
N TYR A 388 7.61 5.85 -13.32
CA TYR A 388 7.44 5.17 -14.62
C TYR A 388 8.77 4.59 -15.13
N GLY A 389 9.86 5.35 -15.07
CA GLY A 389 11.19 4.84 -15.43
C GLY A 389 11.59 3.60 -14.61
N ILE A 390 11.32 3.62 -13.29
CA ILE A 390 11.57 2.47 -12.41
C ILE A 390 10.66 1.28 -12.78
N ALA A 391 9.40 1.52 -13.17
CA ALA A 391 8.47 0.46 -13.59
C ALA A 391 8.96 -0.25 -14.84
N ILE A 392 9.38 0.49 -15.87
CA ILE A 392 9.97 -0.07 -17.10
C ILE A 392 11.23 -0.86 -16.78
N PHE A 393 12.13 -0.32 -15.95
CA PHE A 393 13.33 -1.03 -15.52
C PHE A 393 13.00 -2.33 -14.79
N SER A 394 11.99 -2.31 -13.93
CA SER A 394 11.53 -3.49 -13.17
C SER A 394 10.97 -4.57 -14.09
N GLU A 395 10.19 -4.20 -15.11
CA GLU A 395 9.68 -5.12 -16.14
C GLU A 395 10.83 -5.78 -16.91
N ILE A 396 11.77 -4.99 -17.42
CA ILE A 396 12.96 -5.50 -18.15
C ILE A 396 13.78 -6.47 -17.31
N GLN A 397 13.88 -6.23 -15.98
CA GLN A 397 14.61 -7.11 -15.06
C GLN A 397 13.78 -8.30 -14.55
N GLY A 398 12.54 -8.47 -15.00
CA GLY A 398 11.64 -9.54 -14.56
C GLY A 398 11.30 -9.50 -13.06
N LYS A 399 11.29 -8.31 -12.44
CA LYS A 399 10.97 -8.17 -11.03
C LYS A 399 9.47 -8.39 -10.80
N LYS A 400 9.13 -9.11 -9.73
CA LYS A 400 7.74 -9.30 -9.31
C LYS A 400 7.22 -8.09 -8.53
N ILE A 401 5.93 -7.78 -8.69
CA ILE A 401 5.23 -6.70 -7.95
C ILE A 401 5.42 -6.89 -6.44
N PHE A 402 5.23 -8.12 -5.95
CA PHE A 402 5.37 -8.47 -4.53
C PHE A 402 6.71 -8.01 -3.93
N GLY A 403 7.82 -8.23 -4.64
CA GLY A 403 9.15 -7.86 -4.17
C GLY A 403 9.38 -6.35 -4.11
N VAL A 404 8.91 -5.61 -5.11
CA VAL A 404 9.06 -4.14 -5.18
C VAL A 404 8.21 -3.47 -4.10
N VAL A 405 6.97 -3.93 -3.92
CA VAL A 405 6.08 -3.43 -2.85
C VAL A 405 6.66 -3.75 -1.48
N SER A 406 7.14 -5.00 -1.24
CA SER A 406 7.77 -5.39 0.03
C SER A 406 8.90 -4.46 0.43
N TYR A 407 9.78 -4.11 -0.51
CA TYR A 407 10.90 -3.20 -0.27
C TYR A 407 10.44 -1.80 0.17
N ALA A 408 9.51 -1.19 -0.56
CA ALA A 408 8.99 0.13 -0.24
C ALA A 408 8.18 0.14 1.07
N TRP A 409 7.34 -0.88 1.26
CA TRP A 409 6.54 -1.09 2.47
C TRP A 409 7.42 -1.20 3.72
N SER A 410 8.51 -1.98 3.62
CA SER A 410 9.48 -2.16 4.70
C SER A 410 10.14 -0.86 5.09
N GLY A 411 10.58 -0.08 4.12
CA GLY A 411 11.32 1.15 4.37
C GLY A 411 10.47 2.22 5.04
N LEU A 412 9.26 2.45 4.54
CA LEU A 412 8.33 3.40 5.13
C LEU A 412 7.85 2.93 6.51
N GLY A 413 7.40 1.68 6.61
CA GLY A 413 6.90 1.11 7.86
C GLY A 413 7.96 1.10 8.97
N SER A 414 9.21 0.77 8.63
CA SER A 414 10.30 0.72 9.61
C SER A 414 10.83 2.10 10.00
N ALA A 415 10.79 3.08 9.10
CA ALA A 415 11.19 4.44 9.44
C ALA A 415 10.13 5.14 10.31
N PHE A 416 8.87 5.12 9.88
CA PHE A 416 7.80 5.90 10.53
C PHE A 416 7.06 5.14 11.63
N GLY A 417 6.92 3.79 11.55
CA GLY A 417 6.18 3.00 12.53
C GLY A 417 6.72 3.14 13.96
N PRO A 418 7.99 2.81 14.21
CA PRO A 418 8.61 3.01 15.52
C PRO A 418 8.57 4.46 15.97
N ALA A 419 8.85 5.42 15.07
CA ALA A 419 8.81 6.85 15.37
C ALA A 419 7.43 7.30 15.83
N LEU A 420 6.35 6.93 15.13
CA LEU A 420 4.98 7.29 15.49
C LEU A 420 4.52 6.58 16.77
N VAL A 421 4.75 5.28 16.91
CA VAL A 421 4.38 4.55 18.13
C VAL A 421 5.03 5.17 19.35
N MET A 422 6.34 5.41 19.29
CA MET A 422 7.08 5.97 20.41
C MET A 422 6.68 7.43 20.67
N ALA A 423 6.48 8.25 19.64
CA ALA A 423 6.02 9.62 19.77
C ALA A 423 4.63 9.70 20.43
N LEU A 424 3.71 8.79 20.12
CA LEU A 424 2.34 8.81 20.64
C LEU A 424 2.18 8.18 22.04
N TRP A 425 3.05 7.22 22.40
CA TRP A 425 2.84 6.42 23.60
C TRP A 425 3.92 6.58 24.67
N TRP A 426 5.14 7.01 24.30
CA TRP A 426 6.23 7.09 25.24
C TRP A 426 6.70 8.54 25.44
N LYS A 427 6.37 9.11 26.60
CA LYS A 427 6.66 10.52 26.95
C LYS A 427 8.15 10.88 26.99
N LYS A 428 9.02 9.88 27.07
CA LYS A 428 10.49 10.08 27.12
C LYS A 428 11.15 10.07 25.75
N THR A 429 10.34 10.02 24.67
CA THR A 429 10.86 10.10 23.31
C THR A 429 11.46 11.48 23.07
N THR A 430 12.67 11.52 22.52
CA THR A 430 13.39 12.77 22.23
C THR A 430 13.53 13.02 20.75
N ARG A 431 13.83 14.26 20.36
CA ARG A 431 14.14 14.65 18.97
C ARG A 431 15.22 13.78 18.36
N LYS A 432 16.35 13.59 19.08
CA LYS A 432 17.48 12.76 18.61
C LYS A 432 17.08 11.30 18.42
N GLY A 433 16.22 10.78 19.32
CA GLY A 433 15.67 9.45 19.20
C GLY A 433 14.83 9.26 17.94
N ILE A 434 13.94 10.22 17.59
CA ILE A 434 13.16 10.19 16.35
C ILE A 434 14.08 10.20 15.13
N ILE A 435 15.06 11.09 15.06
CA ILE A 435 16.03 11.15 13.96
C ILE A 435 16.77 9.81 13.81
N ALA A 436 17.24 9.24 14.91
CA ALA A 436 17.92 7.94 14.90
C ALA A 436 17.02 6.82 14.36
N GLY A 437 15.75 6.77 14.80
CA GLY A 437 14.78 5.78 14.32
C GLY A 437 14.51 5.90 12.82
N LEU A 438 14.25 7.10 12.33
CA LEU A 438 14.05 7.36 10.89
C LEU A 438 15.25 6.90 10.06
N LEU A 439 16.47 7.27 10.46
CA LEU A 439 17.70 6.91 9.75
C LEU A 439 18.00 5.42 9.81
N VAL A 440 17.88 4.80 10.99
CA VAL A 440 18.16 3.37 11.15
C VAL A 440 17.13 2.55 10.37
N GLY A 441 15.83 2.89 10.43
CA GLY A 441 14.80 2.21 9.65
C GLY A 441 15.05 2.29 8.15
N PHE A 442 15.40 3.48 7.65
CA PHE A 442 15.75 3.73 6.25
C PHE A 442 16.98 2.93 5.81
N LEU A 443 18.11 3.13 6.49
CA LEU A 443 19.39 2.52 6.11
C LEU A 443 19.38 0.99 6.26
N THR A 444 18.80 0.48 7.35
CA THR A 444 18.71 -0.96 7.56
C THR A 444 17.87 -1.63 6.48
N THR A 445 16.77 -1.03 6.06
CA THR A 445 15.96 -1.57 4.96
C THR A 445 16.79 -1.67 3.67
N ILE A 446 17.51 -0.61 3.30
CA ILE A 446 18.33 -0.61 2.09
C ILE A 446 19.44 -1.68 2.19
N ILE A 447 20.18 -1.68 3.29
CA ILE A 447 21.29 -2.63 3.49
C ILE A 447 20.78 -4.07 3.48
N TRP A 448 19.73 -4.35 4.26
CA TRP A 448 19.22 -5.71 4.44
C TRP A 448 18.62 -6.29 3.16
N ALA A 449 17.84 -5.49 2.42
CA ALA A 449 17.21 -5.92 1.18
C ALA A 449 18.23 -6.19 0.05
N ASN A 450 19.41 -5.56 0.09
CA ASN A 450 20.43 -5.68 -0.96
C ASN A 450 21.55 -6.69 -0.62
N ILE A 451 21.60 -7.24 0.61
CA ILE A 451 22.58 -8.27 1.00
C ILE A 451 21.87 -9.62 1.08
N PRO A 452 22.10 -10.54 0.11
CA PRO A 452 21.40 -11.83 0.06
C PRO A 452 21.54 -12.67 1.35
N ALA A 453 22.72 -12.65 1.99
CA ALA A 453 22.95 -13.38 3.23
C ALA A 453 22.07 -12.89 4.38
N LEU A 454 21.83 -11.57 4.50
CA LEU A 454 20.96 -11.00 5.54
C LEU A 454 19.48 -11.33 5.23
N LYS A 455 19.08 -11.20 3.97
CA LYS A 455 17.72 -11.52 3.53
C LYS A 455 17.36 -13.00 3.73
N ALA A 456 18.34 -13.88 3.61
CA ALA A 456 18.16 -15.32 3.87
C ALA A 456 17.95 -15.64 5.35
N LEU A 457 18.47 -14.81 6.28
CA LEU A 457 18.27 -15.00 7.73
C LEU A 457 16.83 -14.66 8.14
N VAL A 458 16.38 -13.47 7.77
CA VAL A 458 15.03 -12.96 8.08
C VAL A 458 14.69 -11.82 7.11
N THR A 459 13.40 -11.54 6.96
CA THR A 459 12.94 -10.46 6.06
C THR A 459 13.39 -9.08 6.57
N GLU A 460 13.67 -8.16 5.64
CA GLU A 460 14.00 -6.77 5.93
C GLU A 460 12.91 -6.07 6.75
N ARG A 461 11.62 -6.44 6.57
CA ARG A 461 10.48 -5.87 7.32
C ARG A 461 10.63 -6.03 8.83
N LEU A 462 11.06 -7.21 9.29
CA LEU A 462 11.19 -7.50 10.70
C LEU A 462 12.45 -6.85 11.29
N SER A 463 13.60 -7.07 10.66
CA SER A 463 14.89 -6.56 11.17
C SER A 463 14.93 -5.04 11.20
N SER A 464 14.50 -4.36 10.12
CA SER A 464 14.54 -2.90 10.05
C SER A 464 13.61 -2.25 11.07
N PHE A 465 12.41 -2.83 11.28
CA PHE A 465 11.47 -2.32 12.27
C PHE A 465 12.03 -2.45 13.69
N ILE A 466 12.58 -3.61 14.04
CA ILE A 466 13.17 -3.85 15.36
C ILE A 466 14.36 -2.91 15.62
N PHE A 467 15.28 -2.78 14.67
CA PHE A 467 16.44 -1.91 14.83
C PHE A 467 16.06 -0.43 14.92
N ALA A 468 15.08 0.01 14.13
CA ALA A 468 14.56 1.36 14.23
C ALA A 468 13.90 1.63 15.60
N PHE A 469 13.08 0.67 16.09
CA PHE A 469 12.46 0.77 17.41
C PHE A 469 13.51 0.87 18.52
N LEU A 470 14.53 0.01 18.49
CA LEU A 470 15.64 0.04 19.44
C LEU A 470 16.44 1.34 19.33
N ALA A 471 16.64 1.88 18.13
CA ALA A 471 17.33 3.15 17.94
C ALA A 471 16.55 4.32 18.56
N VAL A 472 15.21 4.41 18.33
CA VAL A 472 14.39 5.41 19.01
C VAL A 472 14.51 5.28 20.51
N TYR A 473 14.38 4.06 21.04
CA TYR A 473 14.38 3.78 22.47
C TYR A 473 15.72 4.15 23.13
N ILE A 474 16.83 3.59 22.63
CA ILE A 474 18.16 3.74 23.23
C ILE A 474 18.62 5.22 23.15
N VAL A 475 18.51 5.83 21.96
CA VAL A 475 18.95 7.22 21.78
C VAL A 475 18.10 8.18 22.61
N SER A 476 16.77 7.93 22.72
CA SER A 476 15.94 8.77 23.59
C SER A 476 16.33 8.65 25.05
N LEU A 477 16.65 7.45 25.56
CA LEU A 477 17.13 7.28 26.94
C LEU A 477 18.43 8.05 27.21
N GLN A 478 19.34 8.08 26.24
CA GLN A 478 20.65 8.75 26.37
C GLN A 478 20.53 10.29 26.28
N THR A 479 19.46 10.80 25.65
CA THR A 479 19.36 12.23 25.32
C THR A 479 18.23 12.97 26.07
N GLN A 480 17.65 12.37 27.11
CA GLN A 480 16.57 12.99 27.90
C GLN A 480 16.96 14.30 28.60
N ASN A 481 18.21 14.42 29.00
CA ASN A 481 18.72 15.61 29.69
C ASN A 481 19.07 16.78 28.76
N GLU A 482 18.93 16.58 27.45
CA GLU A 482 19.25 17.57 26.41
C GLU A 482 17.99 18.11 25.69
N SER A 483 16.79 17.72 26.15
CA SER A 483 15.48 18.07 25.54
C SER A 483 14.74 19.10 26.37
#